data_6af981021df5a380839dcede7bacc82d
#
_entry.id   6af981021df5a380839dcede7bacc82d
#
_cell.length_a   1.000
_cell.length_b   1.000
_cell.length_c   1.000
_cell.angle_alpha   90.00
_cell.angle_beta   90.00
_cell.angle_gamma   90.00
#
_symmetry.space_group_name_H-M   'P 1'
#
loop_
_entity.id
_entity.type
_entity.pdbx_description
1 polymer ?
#
loop_
_entity_poly.entity_id
_entity_poly.type
_entity_poly.pdbx_seq_one_letter_code
_entity_poly.pdbx_strand_id
1 'polypeptide(L)'
;MYYGAYGANLNKENMAVRCPKAQPMISFMLEGFKLVFNGVADIVKDKDAQVPIGLWKITKECEKALDRFEGYPYLYKKIRVDLDIPGVNGKVMIYVMRNKGVALPAAHYFNTIAQGYDDFGLDTDYLNWAVHEADQMQKNKLDVFRKVGS
;
A
#
# COMPACT_ATOMS: atom_id res chain seq x y z
N MET A 1 10.96 -15.47 3.90
CA MET A 1 9.92 -14.56 4.39
C MET A 1 9.68 -13.47 3.34
N TYR A 2 8.44 -13.22 2.98
CA TYR A 2 8.09 -12.32 1.88
C TYR A 2 7.12 -11.25 2.35
N TYR A 3 7.31 -10.05 1.83
CA TYR A 3 6.50 -8.87 2.14
C TYR A 3 6.05 -8.21 0.83
N GLY A 4 4.76 -7.96 0.70
CA GLY A 4 4.19 -7.25 -0.43
C GLY A 4 3.92 -5.79 -0.08
N ALA A 5 4.59 -4.88 -0.79
CA ALA A 5 4.42 -3.45 -0.60
C ALA A 5 3.52 -2.87 -1.68
N TYR A 6 2.65 -1.95 -1.29
CA TYR A 6 1.78 -1.20 -2.23
C TYR A 6 1.84 0.31 -2.01
N GLY A 7 2.53 0.77 -0.98
CA GLY A 7 2.65 2.18 -0.61
C GLY A 7 4.10 2.65 -0.54
N ALA A 8 4.44 3.38 0.54
CA ALA A 8 5.76 4.01 0.68
C ALA A 8 6.93 3.02 0.60
N ASN A 9 6.73 1.77 1.02
CA ASN A 9 7.78 0.75 0.99
C ASN A 9 8.03 0.14 -0.39
N LEU A 10 7.32 0.58 -1.41
CA LEU A 10 7.72 0.38 -2.81
C LEU A 10 8.99 1.16 -3.14
N ASN A 11 9.24 2.24 -2.45
CA ASN A 11 10.41 3.08 -2.65
C ASN A 11 11.65 2.37 -2.13
N LYS A 12 12.55 1.99 -3.04
CA LYS A 12 13.74 1.19 -2.72
C LYS A 12 14.71 1.92 -1.80
N GLU A 13 14.85 3.22 -1.98
CA GLU A 13 15.71 4.05 -1.12
C GLU A 13 15.17 4.08 0.33
N ASN A 14 13.86 4.26 0.50
CA ASN A 14 13.22 4.23 1.81
C ASN A 14 13.36 2.85 2.49
N MET A 15 13.15 1.78 1.72
CA MET A 15 13.30 0.42 2.25
C MET A 15 14.74 0.12 2.64
N ALA A 16 15.72 0.62 1.90
CA ALA A 16 17.13 0.43 2.25
C ALA A 16 17.49 1.02 3.61
N VAL A 17 16.86 2.13 3.98
CA VAL A 17 17.05 2.75 5.31
C VAL A 17 16.33 1.94 6.38
N ARG A 18 15.08 1.57 6.12
CA ARG A 18 14.21 0.87 7.09
C ARG A 18 14.62 -0.59 7.30
N CYS A 19 14.97 -1.25 6.21
CA CYS A 19 15.27 -2.69 6.16
C CYS A 19 16.49 -2.93 5.29
N PRO A 20 17.71 -2.67 5.77
CA PRO A 20 18.90 -2.77 4.92
C PRO A 20 19.14 -4.14 4.29
N LYS A 21 18.62 -5.22 4.90
CA LYS A 21 18.78 -6.58 4.40
C LYS A 21 17.65 -7.04 3.49
N ALA A 22 16.62 -6.21 3.29
CA ALA A 22 15.54 -6.54 2.38
C ALA A 22 16.04 -6.56 0.93
N GLN A 23 15.55 -7.52 0.16
CA GLN A 23 15.93 -7.68 -1.25
C GLN A 23 14.69 -7.49 -2.12
N PRO A 24 14.70 -6.52 -3.06
CA PRO A 24 13.59 -6.37 -3.98
C PRO A 24 13.54 -7.56 -4.93
N MET A 25 12.34 -8.02 -5.22
CA MET A 25 12.11 -9.13 -6.14
C MET A 25 11.27 -8.64 -7.33
N ILE A 26 10.29 -9.40 -7.72
CA ILE A 26 9.38 -9.08 -8.83
C ILE A 26 8.22 -8.21 -8.35
N SER A 27 7.49 -7.67 -9.31
CA SER A 27 6.18 -7.09 -9.08
C SER A 27 5.09 -8.04 -9.57
N PHE A 28 3.88 -7.90 -9.00
CA PHE A 28 2.71 -8.65 -9.44
C PHE A 28 1.45 -7.85 -9.14
N MET A 29 0.32 -8.29 -9.73
CA MET A 29 -0.98 -7.69 -9.46
C MET A 29 -1.72 -8.56 -8.45
N LEU A 30 -2.13 -7.96 -7.32
CA LEU A 30 -2.95 -8.63 -6.32
C LEU A 30 -4.43 -8.43 -6.69
N GLU A 31 -5.07 -9.49 -7.16
CA GLU A 31 -6.48 -9.47 -7.54
C GLU A 31 -7.38 -9.50 -6.30
N GLY A 32 -8.57 -8.90 -6.43
CA GLY A 32 -9.57 -8.90 -5.37
C GLY A 32 -9.39 -7.80 -4.34
N PHE A 33 -8.52 -6.85 -4.60
CA PHE A 33 -8.28 -5.67 -3.76
C PHE A 33 -8.16 -4.41 -4.61
N LYS A 34 -8.50 -3.28 -4.00
CA LYS A 34 -8.38 -1.96 -4.61
C LYS A 34 -7.48 -1.08 -3.75
N LEU A 35 -6.58 -0.34 -4.40
CA LEU A 35 -5.76 0.69 -3.73
C LEU A 35 -6.64 1.88 -3.39
N VAL A 36 -6.56 2.34 -2.14
CA VAL A 36 -7.27 3.51 -1.65
C VAL A 36 -6.34 4.38 -0.81
N PHE A 37 -6.71 5.65 -0.62
CA PHE A 37 -6.00 6.55 0.29
C PHE A 37 -6.89 6.95 1.46
N ASN A 38 -6.33 6.80 2.64
CA ASN A 38 -6.87 7.25 3.91
C ASN A 38 -5.80 8.09 4.63
N GLY A 39 -5.35 9.18 3.96
CA GLY A 39 -4.16 9.92 4.31
C GLY A 39 -2.86 9.18 3.94
N VAL A 40 -2.84 7.88 4.15
CA VAL A 40 -1.81 6.95 3.71
C VAL A 40 -2.43 5.87 2.84
N ALA A 41 -1.61 5.11 2.14
CA ALA A 41 -2.09 4.03 1.27
C ALA A 41 -2.66 2.88 2.09
N ASP A 42 -3.75 2.32 1.60
CA ASP A 42 -4.42 1.14 2.13
C ASP A 42 -4.98 0.32 0.98
N ILE A 43 -5.37 -0.91 1.22
CA ILE A 43 -6.10 -1.72 0.26
C ILE A 43 -7.38 -2.24 0.89
N VAL A 44 -8.43 -2.29 0.11
CA VAL A 44 -9.74 -2.80 0.52
C VAL A 44 -10.20 -3.89 -0.43
N LYS A 45 -11.01 -4.82 0.06
CA LYS A 45 -11.56 -5.88 -0.78
C LYS A 45 -12.44 -5.29 -1.87
N ASP A 46 -12.19 -5.70 -3.11
CA ASP A 46 -12.98 -5.36 -4.27
C ASP A 46 -12.75 -6.45 -5.32
N LYS A 47 -13.77 -7.27 -5.58
CA LYS A 47 -13.67 -8.44 -6.46
C LYS A 47 -13.33 -8.09 -7.91
N ASP A 48 -13.59 -6.84 -8.33
CA ASP A 48 -13.39 -6.39 -9.71
C ASP A 48 -12.11 -5.56 -9.88
N ALA A 49 -11.31 -5.43 -8.81
CA ALA A 49 -10.12 -4.60 -8.81
C ALA A 49 -8.84 -5.42 -8.61
N GLN A 50 -7.71 -4.76 -8.79
CA GLN A 50 -6.39 -5.32 -8.53
C GLN A 50 -5.43 -4.21 -8.11
N VAL A 51 -4.40 -4.58 -7.37
CA VAL A 51 -3.41 -3.63 -6.83
C VAL A 51 -2.01 -4.04 -7.27
N PRO A 52 -1.21 -3.12 -7.81
CA PRO A 52 0.21 -3.40 -8.07
C PRO A 52 0.97 -3.59 -6.76
N ILE A 53 1.75 -4.66 -6.69
CA ILE A 53 2.54 -5.02 -5.51
C ILE A 53 4.00 -5.18 -5.90
N GLY A 54 4.88 -4.59 -5.11
CA GLY A 54 6.32 -4.87 -5.16
C GLY A 54 6.68 -5.90 -4.09
N LEU A 55 7.31 -6.99 -4.50
CA LEU A 55 7.65 -8.08 -3.59
C LEU A 55 9.06 -7.90 -3.02
N TRP A 56 9.17 -8.04 -1.71
CA TRP A 56 10.41 -8.01 -0.98
C TRP A 56 10.67 -9.34 -0.28
N LYS A 57 11.90 -9.83 -0.36
CA LYS A 57 12.38 -10.88 0.52
C LYS A 57 12.95 -10.23 1.77
N ILE A 58 12.46 -10.60 2.94
CA ILE A 58 12.78 -9.93 4.20
C ILE A 58 13.27 -10.92 5.25
N THR A 59 13.88 -10.38 6.30
CA THR A 59 14.32 -11.10 7.50
C THR A 59 13.34 -10.85 8.65
N LYS A 60 13.49 -11.57 9.76
CA LYS A 60 12.71 -11.33 10.98
C LYS A 60 12.97 -9.94 11.56
N GLU A 61 14.21 -9.46 11.51
CA GLU A 61 14.57 -8.11 11.95
C GLU A 61 13.88 -7.05 11.11
N CYS A 62 13.80 -7.28 9.81
CA CYS A 62 13.06 -6.41 8.90
C CYS A 62 11.57 -6.39 9.26
N GLU A 63 10.96 -7.55 9.51
CA GLU A 63 9.55 -7.60 9.92
C GLU A 63 9.31 -6.78 11.19
N LYS A 64 10.19 -6.86 12.17
CA LYS A 64 10.08 -6.05 13.38
C LYS A 64 10.15 -4.54 13.10
N ALA A 65 11.04 -4.13 12.19
CA ALA A 65 11.16 -2.74 11.78
C ALA A 65 9.90 -2.26 11.04
N LEU A 66 9.36 -3.09 10.17
CA LEU A 66 8.10 -2.81 9.47
C LEU A 66 6.93 -2.72 10.45
N ASP A 67 6.84 -3.63 11.41
CA ASP A 67 5.80 -3.61 12.44
C ASP A 67 5.79 -2.27 13.19
N ARG A 68 6.96 -1.76 13.56
CA ARG A 68 7.07 -0.46 14.22
C ARG A 68 6.66 0.68 13.30
N PHE A 69 7.10 0.64 12.06
CA PHE A 69 6.78 1.68 11.07
C PHE A 69 5.27 1.74 10.80
N GLU A 70 4.62 0.60 10.66
CA GLU A 70 3.18 0.51 10.36
C GLU A 70 2.30 0.67 11.60
N GLY A 71 2.86 0.70 12.80
CA GLY A 71 2.07 0.72 14.04
C GLY A 71 1.29 -0.57 14.26
N TYR A 72 1.87 -1.69 13.86
CA TYR A 72 1.28 -3.02 14.07
C TYR A 72 1.32 -3.39 15.56
N PRO A 73 0.29 -3.96 16.13
CA PRO A 73 -0.98 -4.39 15.51
C PRO A 73 -2.12 -3.36 15.58
N TYR A 74 -1.87 -2.14 16.00
CA TYR A 74 -2.92 -1.15 16.34
C TYR A 74 -3.45 -0.40 15.11
N LEU A 75 -2.59 0.20 14.31
CA LEU A 75 -2.98 0.96 13.12
C LEU A 75 -3.17 0.04 11.91
N TYR A 76 -2.27 -0.92 11.73
CA TYR A 76 -2.32 -1.90 10.66
C TYR A 76 -2.40 -3.30 11.24
N LYS A 77 -3.04 -4.20 10.51
CA LYS A 77 -3.01 -5.64 10.73
C LYS A 77 -2.29 -6.30 9.56
N LYS A 78 -1.95 -7.56 9.70
CA LYS A 78 -1.33 -8.36 8.64
C LYS A 78 -2.35 -9.30 8.02
N ILE A 79 -2.33 -9.37 6.69
CA ILE A 79 -2.94 -10.47 5.96
C ILE A 79 -1.81 -11.28 5.32
N ARG A 80 -2.05 -12.57 5.09
CA ARG A 80 -1.12 -13.46 4.43
C ARG A 80 -1.82 -14.08 3.25
N VAL A 81 -1.23 -13.92 2.07
CA VAL A 81 -1.83 -14.40 0.84
C VAL A 81 -0.94 -15.48 0.22
N ASP A 82 -1.59 -16.54 -0.24
CA ASP A 82 -0.94 -17.58 -1.04
C ASP A 82 -1.00 -17.17 -2.49
N LEU A 83 0.18 -17.02 -3.09
CA LEU A 83 0.30 -16.62 -4.47
C LEU A 83 1.14 -17.65 -5.22
N ASP A 84 0.66 -18.03 -6.39
CA ASP A 84 1.39 -18.92 -7.29
C ASP A 84 2.40 -18.10 -8.10
N ILE A 85 3.51 -17.76 -7.45
CA ILE A 85 4.59 -16.97 -8.05
C ILE A 85 5.83 -17.87 -8.13
N PRO A 86 6.41 -18.07 -9.32
CA PRO A 86 7.63 -18.85 -9.46
C PRO A 86 8.76 -18.31 -8.58
N GLY A 87 9.40 -19.17 -7.83
CA GLY A 87 10.51 -18.82 -6.94
C GLY A 87 10.08 -18.26 -5.57
N VAL A 88 8.78 -18.16 -5.31
CA VAL A 88 8.24 -17.72 -4.02
C VAL A 88 7.64 -18.93 -3.31
N ASN A 89 8.29 -19.35 -2.23
CA ASN A 89 7.83 -20.46 -1.41
C ASN A 89 7.22 -19.93 -0.11
N GLY A 90 5.91 -20.04 0.01
CA GLY A 90 5.18 -19.60 1.20
C GLY A 90 4.31 -18.40 0.93
N LYS A 91 3.74 -17.88 2.02
CA LYS A 91 2.77 -16.79 1.95
C LYS A 91 3.47 -15.43 1.93
N VAL A 92 2.84 -14.48 1.26
CA VAL A 92 3.26 -13.08 1.24
C VAL A 92 2.50 -12.31 2.31
N MET A 93 3.22 -11.63 3.19
CA MET A 93 2.66 -10.77 4.22
C MET A 93 2.35 -9.39 3.65
N ILE A 94 1.17 -8.87 3.94
CA ILE A 94 0.74 -7.53 3.50
C ILE A 94 0.08 -6.83 4.69
N TYR A 95 0.45 -5.56 4.93
CA TYR A 95 -0.20 -4.74 5.95
C TYR A 95 -1.46 -4.09 5.39
N VAL A 96 -2.53 -4.08 6.16
CA VAL A 96 -3.77 -3.38 5.81
C VAL A 96 -4.25 -2.59 7.03
N MET A 97 -4.82 -1.41 6.79
CA MET A 97 -5.31 -0.56 7.88
C MET A 97 -6.51 -1.19 8.57
N ARG A 98 -6.55 -1.08 9.90
CA ARG A 98 -7.71 -1.53 10.69
C ARG A 98 -8.90 -0.62 10.51
N ASN A 99 -8.68 0.69 10.60
CA ASN A 99 -9.74 1.68 10.44
C ASN A 99 -9.78 2.16 8.99
N LYS A 100 -10.96 2.03 8.39
CA LYS A 100 -11.16 2.44 6.99
C LYS A 100 -11.68 3.88 6.94
N GLY A 101 -11.28 4.60 5.92
CA GLY A 101 -11.66 5.98 5.70
C GLY A 101 -11.14 6.48 4.38
N VAL A 102 -11.35 7.76 4.11
CA VAL A 102 -10.92 8.40 2.87
C VAL A 102 -10.29 9.73 3.21
N ALA A 103 -9.06 9.93 2.76
CA ALA A 103 -8.35 11.21 2.86
C ALA A 103 -7.23 11.24 1.81
N LEU A 104 -7.01 12.42 1.23
CA LEU A 104 -5.93 12.61 0.26
C LEU A 104 -4.57 12.42 0.94
N PRO A 105 -3.59 11.85 0.22
CA PRO A 105 -2.22 11.76 0.72
C PRO A 105 -1.55 13.12 0.71
N ALA A 106 -0.62 13.34 1.65
CA ALA A 106 0.28 14.49 1.58
C ALA A 106 1.18 14.38 0.35
N ALA A 107 1.57 15.52 -0.24
CA ALA A 107 2.33 15.55 -1.49
C ALA A 107 3.66 14.81 -1.39
N HIS A 108 4.39 14.98 -0.29
CA HIS A 108 5.67 14.30 -0.09
C HIS A 108 5.50 12.77 -0.03
N TYR A 109 4.49 12.30 0.69
CA TYR A 109 4.17 10.88 0.81
C TYR A 109 3.77 10.30 -0.56
N PHE A 110 2.92 11.01 -1.31
CA PHE A 110 2.54 10.61 -2.66
C PHE A 110 3.76 10.47 -3.57
N ASN A 111 4.68 11.45 -3.54
CA ASN A 111 5.89 11.42 -4.36
C ASN A 111 6.79 10.23 -4.00
N THR A 112 6.86 9.87 -2.73
CA THR A 112 7.60 8.68 -2.28
C THR A 112 7.03 7.41 -2.91
N ILE A 113 5.70 7.28 -2.96
CA ILE A 113 5.03 6.13 -3.60
C ILE A 113 5.26 6.15 -5.10
N ALA A 114 5.13 7.32 -5.74
CA ALA A 114 5.32 7.45 -7.19
C ALA A 114 6.74 7.01 -7.61
N GLN A 115 7.75 7.36 -6.84
CA GLN A 115 9.11 6.86 -7.05
C GLN A 115 9.17 5.34 -6.90
N GLY A 116 8.47 4.79 -5.92
CA GLY A 116 8.38 3.34 -5.72
C GLY A 116 7.74 2.63 -6.91
N TYR A 117 6.74 3.23 -7.53
CA TYR A 117 6.13 2.71 -8.76
C TYR A 117 7.16 2.64 -9.89
N ASP A 118 7.96 3.68 -10.03
CA ASP A 118 9.06 3.70 -11.00
C ASP A 118 10.10 2.62 -10.68
N ASP A 119 10.49 2.50 -9.41
CA ASP A 119 11.49 1.53 -8.94
C ASP A 119 11.10 0.08 -9.27
N PHE A 120 9.80 -0.26 -9.20
CA PHE A 120 9.29 -1.60 -9.49
C PHE A 120 8.66 -1.73 -10.89
N GLY A 121 8.68 -0.67 -11.70
CA GLY A 121 8.10 -0.69 -13.04
C GLY A 121 6.59 -0.88 -13.04
N LEU A 122 5.88 -0.28 -12.10
CA LEU A 122 4.44 -0.42 -11.95
C LEU A 122 3.69 0.63 -12.77
N ASP A 123 2.45 0.31 -13.16
CA ASP A 123 1.59 1.23 -13.90
C ASP A 123 1.03 2.30 -12.94
N THR A 124 1.42 3.55 -13.19
CA THR A 124 1.04 4.70 -12.38
C THR A 124 -0.45 5.03 -12.47
N ASP A 125 -1.18 4.49 -13.42
CA ASP A 125 -2.64 4.71 -13.52
C ASP A 125 -3.36 4.26 -12.26
N TYR A 126 -2.95 3.15 -11.66
CA TYR A 126 -3.55 2.66 -10.42
C TYR A 126 -3.38 3.66 -9.27
N LEU A 127 -2.21 4.28 -9.19
CA LEU A 127 -1.92 5.30 -8.20
C LEU A 127 -2.76 6.56 -8.42
N ASN A 128 -2.84 7.02 -9.66
CA ASN A 128 -3.60 8.21 -10.05
C ASN A 128 -5.11 8.00 -9.86
N TRP A 129 -5.63 6.83 -10.19
CA TRP A 129 -7.05 6.49 -9.96
C TRP A 129 -7.39 6.51 -8.47
N ALA A 130 -6.52 5.98 -7.61
CA ALA A 130 -6.75 5.99 -6.16
C ALA A 130 -6.79 7.41 -5.59
N VAL A 131 -5.90 8.30 -6.05
CA VAL A 131 -5.91 9.71 -5.65
C VAL A 131 -7.17 10.42 -6.15
N HIS A 132 -7.52 10.20 -7.42
CA HIS A 132 -8.72 10.79 -8.00
C HIS A 132 -9.98 10.37 -7.24
N GLU A 133 -10.12 9.09 -6.92
CA GLU A 133 -11.24 8.57 -6.13
C GLU A 133 -11.29 9.22 -4.75
N ALA A 134 -10.15 9.32 -4.05
CA ALA A 134 -10.08 9.97 -2.75
C ALA A 134 -10.49 11.44 -2.82
N ASP A 135 -10.06 12.16 -3.87
CA ASP A 135 -10.43 13.56 -4.11
C ASP A 135 -11.93 13.71 -4.31
N GLN A 136 -12.54 12.87 -5.14
CA GLN A 136 -13.98 12.89 -5.40
C GLN A 136 -14.79 12.56 -4.14
N MET A 137 -14.41 11.54 -3.41
CA MET A 137 -15.09 11.13 -2.18
C MET A 137 -14.98 12.20 -1.11
N GLN A 138 -13.84 12.86 -0.99
CA GLN A 138 -13.63 13.95 -0.02
C GLN A 138 -14.47 15.18 -0.38
N LYS A 139 -14.56 15.54 -1.66
CA LYS A 139 -15.44 16.62 -2.15
C LYS A 139 -16.90 16.33 -1.87
N ASN A 140 -17.36 15.13 -2.16
CA ASN A 140 -18.75 14.71 -1.90
C ASN A 140 -19.10 14.80 -0.42
N LYS A 141 -18.19 14.41 0.45
CA LYS A 141 -18.34 14.50 1.89
C LYS A 141 -18.47 15.96 2.37
N LEU A 142 -17.65 16.86 1.81
CA LEU A 142 -17.73 18.29 2.10
C LEU A 142 -19.05 18.89 1.62
N ASP A 143 -19.51 18.51 0.43
CA ASP A 143 -20.78 19.01 -0.11
C ASP A 143 -21.96 18.58 0.74
N VAL A 144 -21.99 17.34 1.21
CA VAL A 144 -23.02 16.85 2.14
C VAL A 144 -22.99 17.66 3.44
N PHE A 145 -21.79 17.91 3.98
CA PHE A 145 -21.63 18.69 5.20
C PHE A 145 -22.12 20.14 5.03
N ARG A 146 -21.80 20.76 3.91
CA ARG A 146 -22.27 22.11 3.59
C ARG A 146 -23.79 22.20 3.49
N LYS A 147 -24.44 21.21 2.86
CA LYS A 147 -25.91 21.15 2.74
C LYS A 147 -26.59 21.01 4.11
N VAL A 148 -26.00 20.24 5.02
CA VAL A 148 -26.53 20.03 6.37
C VAL A 148 -26.29 21.27 7.25
N GLY A 149 -25.19 21.99 7.04
CA GLY A 149 -24.82 23.18 7.78
C GLY A 149 -25.49 24.48 7.33
N SER A 150 -26.20 24.44 6.21
CA SER A 150 -26.97 25.57 5.69
C SER A 150 -28.44 25.42 6.07
#